data_728569dd6ac58d4dd792fcc087fac417
#
_entry.id   728569dd6ac58d4dd792fcc087fac417
#
_cell.length_a   1.000
_cell.length_b   1.000
_cell.length_c   1.000
_cell.angle_alpha   90.00
_cell.angle_beta   90.00
_cell.angle_gamma   90.00
#
_symmetry.space_group_name_H-M   'P 1'
#
loop_
_entity.id
_entity.type
_entity.pdbx_description
1 polymer ?
#
loop_
_entity_poly.entity_id
_entity_poly.type
_entity_poly.pdbx_seq_one_letter_code
_entity_poly.pdbx_strand_id
1 'polypeptide(L)'
;MIKRFIFLFFITNSLHAFATDDENLATILNFHPITETIGTAGQPTRAQFDDVKNANFSVVVNLAMHDSTNALADESDIVSALNMAYIHIPVLWQAPSLADVKKFFAVLDAAERNGDNVFVHCAANYRASAFTYKYLTLRKGVSSEEAMSPLLRRWLPEMDDNWRLIMALTINEID
;
A
#
# COMPACT_ATOMS: atom_id res chain seq x y z
N MET A 1 -13.39 -23.79 -59.68
CA MET A 1 -12.26 -23.04 -59.09
C MET A 1 -12.81 -22.24 -57.90
N ILE A 2 -12.58 -22.74 -56.67
CA ILE A 2 -13.07 -22.06 -55.47
C ILE A 2 -11.89 -21.35 -54.81
N LYS A 3 -11.91 -20.02 -54.82
CA LYS A 3 -10.89 -19.19 -54.15
C LYS A 3 -11.19 -19.17 -52.65
N ARG A 4 -10.34 -19.81 -51.83
CA ARG A 4 -10.34 -19.68 -50.36
C ARG A 4 -9.70 -18.33 -49.99
N PHE A 5 -10.48 -17.44 -49.39
CA PHE A 5 -9.98 -16.27 -48.68
C PHE A 5 -9.52 -16.69 -47.27
N ILE A 6 -8.22 -16.56 -46.99
CA ILE A 6 -7.64 -16.71 -45.64
C ILE A 6 -7.75 -15.35 -44.97
N PHE A 7 -8.61 -15.27 -43.95
CA PHE A 7 -8.67 -14.10 -43.07
C PHE A 7 -7.56 -14.24 -42.03
N LEU A 8 -6.51 -13.42 -42.13
CA LEU A 8 -5.48 -13.33 -41.08
C LEU A 8 -6.01 -12.42 -39.98
N PHE A 9 -6.33 -13.04 -38.81
CA PHE A 9 -6.67 -12.30 -37.59
C PHE A 9 -5.37 -11.77 -36.98
N PHE A 10 -5.14 -10.46 -37.06
CA PHE A 10 -4.11 -9.80 -36.27
C PHE A 10 -4.59 -9.66 -34.84
N ILE A 11 -4.09 -10.54 -33.95
CA ILE A 11 -4.21 -10.33 -32.50
C ILE A 11 -3.14 -9.31 -32.13
N THR A 12 -3.52 -8.03 -32.00
CA THR A 12 -2.66 -7.01 -31.40
C THR A 12 -2.65 -7.22 -29.90
N ASN A 13 -1.52 -7.69 -29.40
CA ASN A 13 -1.26 -7.86 -27.97
C ASN A 13 -1.25 -6.50 -27.26
N SER A 14 -2.25 -6.26 -26.41
CA SER A 14 -2.31 -5.11 -25.48
C SER A 14 -1.43 -5.38 -24.24
N LEU A 15 -0.14 -5.60 -24.42
CA LEU A 15 0.82 -5.88 -23.33
C LEU A 15 1.56 -4.64 -22.83
N HIS A 16 1.24 -3.43 -23.30
CA HIS A 16 2.03 -2.23 -22.99
C HIS A 16 1.46 -1.35 -21.87
N ALA A 17 0.24 -1.58 -21.39
CA ALA A 17 -0.37 -0.71 -20.38
C ALA A 17 0.12 -1.01 -18.93
N PHE A 18 0.40 -2.25 -18.60
CA PHE A 18 0.78 -2.63 -17.22
C PHE A 18 2.23 -2.25 -16.85
N ALA A 19 3.14 -2.13 -17.80
CA ALA A 19 4.55 -1.84 -17.52
C ALA A 19 4.81 -0.36 -17.18
N THR A 20 4.00 0.58 -17.69
CA THR A 20 4.19 2.03 -17.49
C THR A 20 3.69 2.50 -16.13
N ASP A 21 2.64 1.88 -15.58
CA ASP A 21 2.06 2.28 -14.30
C ASP A 21 2.96 1.87 -13.13
N ASP A 22 3.59 0.70 -13.20
CA ASP A 22 4.58 0.24 -12.22
C ASP A 22 5.86 1.12 -12.19
N GLU A 23 6.32 1.60 -13.36
CA GLU A 23 7.48 2.49 -13.44
C GLU A 23 7.20 3.84 -12.78
N ASN A 24 5.99 4.39 -12.92
CA ASN A 24 5.60 5.64 -12.30
C ASN A 24 5.49 5.50 -10.77
N LEU A 25 4.87 4.44 -10.27
CA LEU A 25 4.81 4.17 -8.83
C LEU A 25 6.19 4.02 -8.19
N ALA A 26 7.16 3.43 -8.91
CA ALA A 26 8.53 3.28 -8.43
C ALA A 26 9.23 4.61 -8.15
N THR A 27 8.71 5.74 -8.68
CA THR A 27 9.22 7.09 -8.37
C THR A 27 8.75 7.62 -7.02
N ILE A 28 7.70 7.03 -6.42
CA ILE A 28 7.23 7.40 -5.08
C ILE A 28 8.25 6.91 -4.05
N LEU A 29 8.51 7.74 -3.06
CA LEU A 29 9.51 7.47 -2.03
C LEU A 29 9.32 6.07 -1.40
N ASN A 30 10.31 5.20 -1.52
CA ASN A 30 10.31 3.85 -0.96
C ASN A 30 9.05 3.02 -1.32
N PHE A 31 8.50 3.19 -2.52
CA PHE A 31 7.38 2.37 -2.96
C PHE A 31 7.77 0.88 -3.04
N HIS A 32 6.87 0.02 -2.58
CA HIS A 32 6.96 -1.44 -2.72
C HIS A 32 5.59 -2.02 -3.04
N PRO A 33 5.42 -2.73 -4.18
CA PRO A 33 4.28 -3.61 -4.40
C PRO A 33 4.40 -4.81 -3.45
N ILE A 34 3.47 -4.94 -2.51
CA ILE A 34 3.52 -5.99 -1.49
C ILE A 34 2.74 -7.23 -1.94
N THR A 35 1.54 -7.01 -2.47
CA THR A 35 0.69 -8.02 -3.11
C THR A 35 0.09 -7.41 -4.39
N GLU A 36 -0.69 -8.18 -5.13
CA GLU A 36 -1.44 -7.67 -6.30
C GLU A 36 -2.42 -6.55 -5.92
N THR A 37 -2.87 -6.49 -4.66
CA THR A 37 -3.89 -5.55 -4.17
C THR A 37 -3.40 -4.58 -3.11
N ILE A 38 -2.16 -4.70 -2.63
CA ILE A 38 -1.60 -3.84 -1.58
C ILE A 38 -0.24 -3.30 -2.01
N GLY A 39 -0.11 -1.98 -2.11
CA GLY A 39 1.16 -1.27 -2.25
C GLY A 39 1.47 -0.44 -1.01
N THR A 40 2.77 -0.29 -0.68
CA THR A 40 3.22 0.57 0.42
C THR A 40 4.23 1.61 -0.05
N ALA A 41 4.21 2.83 0.52
CA ALA A 41 5.11 3.91 0.14
C ALA A 41 5.40 4.90 1.27
N GLY A 42 6.37 5.79 1.04
CA GLY A 42 6.44 7.08 1.72
C GLY A 42 5.37 8.04 1.17
N GLN A 43 5.41 9.30 1.62
CA GLN A 43 4.45 10.32 1.20
C GLN A 43 4.55 10.58 -0.30
N PRO A 44 3.49 10.36 -1.09
CA PRO A 44 3.45 10.80 -2.48
C PRO A 44 3.40 12.33 -2.58
N THR A 45 3.92 12.87 -3.65
CA THR A 45 3.62 14.25 -4.05
C THR A 45 2.18 14.34 -4.56
N ARG A 46 1.63 15.56 -4.65
CA ARG A 46 0.29 15.79 -5.21
C ARG A 46 0.10 15.12 -6.58
N ALA A 47 1.06 15.28 -7.48
CA ALA A 47 0.97 14.72 -8.83
C ALA A 47 1.05 13.19 -8.85
N GLN A 48 1.76 12.56 -7.92
CA GLN A 48 1.89 11.12 -7.87
C GLN A 48 0.62 10.39 -7.41
N PHE A 49 -0.39 11.10 -6.86
CA PHE A 49 -1.70 10.48 -6.62
C PHE A 49 -2.46 10.12 -7.91
N ASP A 50 -2.19 10.82 -9.03
CA ASP A 50 -2.68 10.40 -10.35
C ASP A 50 -2.09 9.04 -10.75
N ASP A 51 -0.80 8.80 -10.49
CA ASP A 51 -0.16 7.51 -10.75
C ASP A 51 -0.73 6.40 -9.85
N VAL A 52 -0.98 6.70 -8.55
CA VAL A 52 -1.65 5.78 -7.63
C VAL A 52 -3.04 5.40 -8.16
N LYS A 53 -3.82 6.36 -8.65
CA LYS A 53 -5.13 6.11 -9.26
C LYS A 53 -5.03 5.28 -10.54
N ASN A 54 -4.09 5.62 -11.42
CA ASN A 54 -3.90 4.93 -12.70
C ASN A 54 -3.47 3.47 -12.51
N ALA A 55 -2.71 3.19 -11.44
CA ALA A 55 -2.35 1.83 -11.02
C ALA A 55 -3.50 1.07 -10.32
N ASN A 56 -4.73 1.56 -10.46
CA ASN A 56 -5.95 0.90 -10.01
C ASN A 56 -6.11 0.78 -8.47
N PHE A 57 -5.42 1.61 -7.69
CA PHE A 57 -5.73 1.74 -6.28
C PHE A 57 -7.03 2.54 -6.10
N SER A 58 -7.90 2.08 -5.19
CA SER A 58 -9.20 2.70 -4.89
C SER A 58 -9.29 3.22 -3.46
N VAL A 59 -8.39 2.76 -2.58
CA VAL A 59 -8.31 3.19 -1.18
C VAL A 59 -6.89 3.65 -0.86
N VAL A 60 -6.76 4.82 -0.27
CA VAL A 60 -5.50 5.36 0.27
C VAL A 60 -5.58 5.37 1.79
N VAL A 61 -4.62 4.72 2.44
CA VAL A 61 -4.48 4.71 3.90
C VAL A 61 -3.22 5.46 4.30
N ASN A 62 -3.38 6.59 4.98
CA ASN A 62 -2.27 7.40 5.48
C ASN A 62 -2.02 7.12 6.98
N LEU A 63 -0.81 6.64 7.31
CA LEU A 63 -0.36 6.39 8.68
C LEU A 63 0.57 7.51 9.22
N ALA A 64 0.80 8.57 8.44
CA ALA A 64 1.63 9.68 8.89
C ALA A 64 0.88 10.58 9.88
N MET A 65 1.64 11.30 10.70
CA MET A 65 1.08 12.39 11.50
C MET A 65 0.84 13.61 10.61
N HIS A 66 -0.14 14.45 10.97
CA HIS A 66 -0.47 15.71 10.26
C HIS A 66 0.70 16.69 10.17
N ASP A 67 1.58 16.65 11.16
CA ASP A 67 2.77 17.52 11.29
C ASP A 67 4.04 16.88 10.73
N SER A 68 3.93 15.76 10.00
CA SER A 68 5.07 15.18 9.28
C SER A 68 5.62 16.21 8.28
N THR A 69 6.95 16.31 8.19
CA THR A 69 7.64 17.38 7.40
C THR A 69 7.21 17.42 5.92
N ASN A 70 6.82 16.29 5.35
CA ASN A 70 6.39 16.15 3.97
C ASN A 70 4.88 15.91 3.82
N ALA A 71 4.08 16.10 4.88
CA ALA A 71 2.62 15.93 4.82
C ALA A 71 1.98 16.96 3.88
N LEU A 72 0.94 16.54 3.16
CA LEU A 72 0.10 17.41 2.35
C LEU A 72 -1.14 17.79 3.18
N ALA A 73 -1.34 19.08 3.42
CA ALA A 73 -2.43 19.57 4.27
C ALA A 73 -3.83 19.28 3.71
N ASP A 74 -3.93 19.14 2.38
CA ASP A 74 -5.18 18.91 1.65
C ASP A 74 -5.21 17.52 0.95
N GLU A 75 -4.48 16.55 1.51
CA GLU A 75 -4.36 15.22 0.91
C GLU A 75 -5.71 14.51 0.74
N SER A 76 -6.60 14.64 1.71
CA SER A 76 -7.95 14.08 1.63
C SER A 76 -8.74 14.61 0.43
N ASP A 77 -8.59 15.91 0.12
CA ASP A 77 -9.25 16.53 -1.02
C ASP A 77 -8.65 16.07 -2.35
N ILE A 78 -7.32 15.94 -2.40
CA ILE A 78 -6.60 15.42 -3.58
C ILE A 78 -7.08 14.00 -3.90
N VAL A 79 -7.05 13.11 -2.92
CA VAL A 79 -7.42 11.70 -3.07
C VAL A 79 -8.89 11.55 -3.44
N SER A 80 -9.77 12.31 -2.79
CA SER A 80 -11.22 12.29 -3.05
C SER A 80 -11.56 12.83 -4.44
N ALA A 81 -10.85 13.86 -4.92
CA ALA A 81 -11.03 14.40 -6.26
C ALA A 81 -10.71 13.36 -7.37
N LEU A 82 -9.86 12.39 -7.07
CA LEU A 82 -9.53 11.26 -7.94
C LEU A 82 -10.49 10.06 -7.80
N ASN A 83 -11.60 10.23 -7.05
CA ASN A 83 -12.55 9.16 -6.74
C ASN A 83 -11.90 7.95 -6.06
N MET A 84 -10.97 8.20 -5.15
CA MET A 84 -10.41 7.22 -4.21
C MET A 84 -10.92 7.50 -2.80
N ALA A 85 -11.09 6.46 -1.99
CA ALA A 85 -11.37 6.61 -0.57
C ALA A 85 -10.09 7.01 0.18
N TYR A 86 -10.19 7.99 1.09
CA TYR A 86 -9.07 8.40 1.94
C TYR A 86 -9.34 8.05 3.40
N ILE A 87 -8.43 7.33 4.01
CA ILE A 87 -8.51 6.91 5.41
C ILE A 87 -7.23 7.32 6.12
N HIS A 88 -7.36 8.17 7.15
CA HIS A 88 -6.25 8.63 7.95
C HIS A 88 -6.24 7.95 9.32
N ILE A 89 -5.15 7.24 9.62
CA ILE A 89 -4.87 6.61 10.91
C ILE A 89 -3.52 7.17 11.39
N PRO A 90 -3.51 8.33 12.07
CA PRO A 90 -2.26 8.95 12.51
C PRO A 90 -1.58 8.10 13.58
N VAL A 91 -0.44 7.49 13.25
CA VAL A 91 0.35 6.64 14.12
C VAL A 91 1.54 7.43 14.67
N LEU A 92 1.57 7.65 15.98
CA LEU A 92 2.71 8.29 16.65
C LEU A 92 3.96 7.43 16.52
N TRP A 93 5.07 8.03 16.07
CA TRP A 93 6.34 7.30 15.93
C TRP A 93 6.83 6.73 17.26
N GLN A 94 6.80 7.55 18.32
CA GLN A 94 7.29 7.22 19.65
C GLN A 94 6.33 6.34 20.47
N ALA A 95 5.08 6.20 20.02
CA ALA A 95 4.06 5.44 20.74
C ALA A 95 3.05 4.80 19.78
N PRO A 96 3.50 3.95 18.85
CA PRO A 96 2.58 3.17 18.02
C PRO A 96 1.77 2.23 18.93
N SER A 97 0.49 2.05 18.64
CA SER A 97 -0.39 1.33 19.57
C SER A 97 -1.08 0.12 18.94
N LEU A 98 -1.45 -0.85 19.76
CA LEU A 98 -2.32 -1.96 19.37
C LEU A 98 -3.67 -1.44 18.77
N ALA A 99 -4.20 -0.35 19.32
CA ALA A 99 -5.44 0.24 18.82
C ALA A 99 -5.30 0.73 17.37
N ASP A 100 -4.15 1.29 17.00
CA ASP A 100 -3.88 1.72 15.63
C ASP A 100 -3.75 0.51 14.69
N VAL A 101 -3.09 -0.55 15.14
CA VAL A 101 -2.99 -1.82 14.39
C VAL A 101 -4.38 -2.42 14.17
N LYS A 102 -5.24 -2.47 15.19
CA LYS A 102 -6.63 -2.96 15.07
C LYS A 102 -7.45 -2.14 14.06
N LYS A 103 -7.35 -0.80 14.11
CA LYS A 103 -8.01 0.08 13.13
C LYS A 103 -7.52 -0.21 11.71
N PHE A 104 -6.21 -0.32 11.54
CA PHE A 104 -5.61 -0.62 10.25
C PHE A 104 -6.10 -1.97 9.70
N PHE A 105 -6.12 -3.03 10.52
CA PHE A 105 -6.62 -4.34 10.12
C PHE A 105 -8.09 -4.27 9.69
N ALA A 106 -8.93 -3.58 10.46
CA ALA A 106 -10.35 -3.41 10.11
C ALA A 106 -10.55 -2.72 8.75
N VAL A 107 -9.70 -1.74 8.42
CA VAL A 107 -9.73 -1.05 7.12
C VAL A 107 -9.36 -2.01 6.00
N LEU A 108 -8.26 -2.77 6.14
CA LEU A 108 -7.83 -3.72 5.11
C LEU A 108 -8.81 -4.88 4.93
N ASP A 109 -9.39 -5.40 6.03
CA ASP A 109 -10.44 -6.42 5.98
C ASP A 109 -11.69 -5.90 5.24
N ALA A 110 -12.04 -4.62 5.41
CA ALA A 110 -13.16 -4.00 4.70
C ALA A 110 -12.86 -3.83 3.20
N ALA A 111 -11.68 -3.33 2.87
CA ALA A 111 -11.23 -3.17 1.49
C ALA A 111 -11.22 -4.52 0.74
N GLU A 112 -10.69 -5.57 1.37
CA GLU A 112 -10.69 -6.90 0.77
C GLU A 112 -12.11 -7.42 0.47
N ARG A 113 -13.05 -7.27 1.42
CA ARG A 113 -14.44 -7.69 1.19
C ARG A 113 -15.11 -6.94 0.04
N ASN A 114 -14.68 -5.70 -0.21
CA ASN A 114 -15.19 -4.88 -1.31
C ASN A 114 -14.50 -5.14 -2.65
N GLY A 115 -13.35 -5.85 -2.63
CA GLY A 115 -12.50 -6.03 -3.82
C GLY A 115 -11.66 -4.78 -4.15
N ASP A 116 -11.36 -3.96 -3.15
CA ASP A 116 -10.59 -2.72 -3.30
C ASP A 116 -9.08 -2.99 -3.27
N ASN A 117 -8.33 -2.27 -4.11
CA ASN A 117 -6.88 -2.19 -4.02
C ASN A 117 -6.46 -1.05 -3.08
N VAL A 118 -5.53 -1.32 -2.18
CA VAL A 118 -5.16 -0.41 -1.09
C VAL A 118 -3.72 0.10 -1.25
N PHE A 119 -3.58 1.41 -1.33
CA PHE A 119 -2.29 2.09 -1.24
C PHE A 119 -2.08 2.59 0.19
N VAL A 120 -1.11 2.03 0.88
CA VAL A 120 -0.77 2.38 2.26
C VAL A 120 0.48 3.24 2.28
N HIS A 121 0.43 4.41 2.89
CA HIS A 121 1.63 5.22 3.02
C HIS A 121 1.80 5.86 4.41
N CYS A 122 2.98 6.41 4.63
CA CYS A 122 3.29 7.31 5.72
C CYS A 122 4.38 8.29 5.25
N ALA A 123 5.10 8.98 6.14
CA ALA A 123 6.15 9.92 5.72
C ALA A 123 7.26 9.28 4.86
N ALA A 124 7.74 8.05 5.21
CA ALA A 124 8.87 7.40 4.54
C ALA A 124 8.74 5.87 4.43
N ASN A 125 7.52 5.33 4.48
CA ASN A 125 7.15 3.92 4.35
C ASN A 125 7.48 3.02 5.58
N TYR A 126 8.09 3.47 6.63
CA TYR A 126 8.41 2.61 7.78
C TYR A 126 7.17 2.08 8.50
N ARG A 127 6.24 2.98 8.90
CA ARG A 127 4.95 2.62 9.53
C ARG A 127 4.09 1.75 8.63
N ALA A 128 3.98 2.13 7.36
CA ALA A 128 3.21 1.41 6.35
C ALA A 128 3.75 -0.02 6.17
N SER A 129 5.06 -0.19 6.00
CA SER A 129 5.69 -1.52 5.90
C SER A 129 5.48 -2.39 7.14
N ALA A 130 5.63 -1.83 8.36
CA ALA A 130 5.46 -2.60 9.58
C ALA A 130 4.01 -3.05 9.78
N PHE A 131 3.02 -2.17 9.60
CA PHE A 131 1.61 -2.49 9.77
C PHE A 131 1.11 -3.47 8.71
N THR A 132 1.52 -3.27 7.45
CA THR A 132 1.16 -4.20 6.36
C THR A 132 1.79 -5.58 6.58
N TYR A 133 3.04 -5.65 7.01
CA TYR A 133 3.68 -6.93 7.40
C TYR A 133 2.88 -7.64 8.50
N LYS A 134 2.47 -6.93 9.55
CA LYS A 134 1.65 -7.52 10.64
C LYS A 134 0.30 -8.01 10.13
N TYR A 135 -0.36 -7.25 9.26
CA TYR A 135 -1.62 -7.67 8.64
C TYR A 135 -1.44 -8.97 7.85
N LEU A 136 -0.46 -9.02 6.97
CA LEU A 136 -0.22 -10.18 6.13
C LEU A 136 0.13 -11.44 6.94
N THR A 137 1.00 -11.30 7.93
CA THR A 137 1.46 -12.45 8.73
C THR A 137 0.42 -12.92 9.73
N LEU A 138 -0.31 -12.03 10.40
CA LEU A 138 -1.27 -12.40 11.45
C LEU A 138 -2.67 -12.67 10.91
N ARG A 139 -3.14 -11.88 9.93
CA ARG A 139 -4.52 -11.99 9.44
C ARG A 139 -4.62 -12.85 8.19
N LYS A 140 -3.61 -12.81 7.31
CA LYS A 140 -3.62 -13.51 6.02
C LYS A 140 -2.82 -14.81 6.02
N GLY A 141 -2.05 -15.09 7.08
CA GLY A 141 -1.22 -16.28 7.18
C GLY A 141 -0.07 -16.33 6.17
N VAL A 142 0.29 -15.18 5.58
CA VAL A 142 1.44 -15.07 4.66
C VAL A 142 2.73 -15.31 5.45
N SER A 143 3.68 -16.02 4.87
CA SER A 143 4.96 -16.28 5.53
C SER A 143 5.71 -14.97 5.81
N SER A 144 6.51 -14.97 6.88
CA SER A 144 7.33 -13.80 7.24
C SER A 144 8.28 -13.38 6.13
N GLU A 145 8.77 -14.32 5.34
CA GLU A 145 9.67 -14.04 4.21
C GLU A 145 8.95 -13.32 3.07
N GLU A 146 7.76 -13.79 2.70
CA GLU A 146 6.95 -13.21 1.61
C GLU A 146 6.36 -11.85 1.98
N ALA A 147 5.97 -11.65 3.25
CA ALA A 147 5.42 -10.39 3.74
C ALA A 147 6.49 -9.29 3.94
N MET A 148 7.77 -9.63 3.92
CA MET A 148 8.89 -8.77 4.29
C MET A 148 9.32 -7.85 3.15
N SER A 149 8.95 -6.56 3.22
CA SER A 149 9.49 -5.58 2.26
C SER A 149 11.00 -5.37 2.43
N PRO A 150 11.72 -4.98 1.35
CA PRO A 150 13.16 -4.66 1.44
C PRO A 150 13.47 -3.56 2.46
N LEU A 151 12.57 -2.56 2.61
CA LEU A 151 12.71 -1.50 3.59
C LEU A 151 12.61 -2.04 5.03
N LEU A 152 11.58 -2.85 5.30
CA LEU A 152 11.38 -3.43 6.63
C LEU A 152 12.54 -4.33 7.02
N ARG A 153 13.05 -5.13 6.10
CA ARG A 153 14.22 -6.01 6.31
C ARG A 153 15.46 -5.21 6.76
N ARG A 154 15.72 -4.06 6.13
CA ARG A 154 16.84 -3.19 6.52
C ARG A 154 16.62 -2.51 7.87
N TRP A 155 15.37 -2.16 8.17
CA TRP A 155 15.04 -1.43 9.40
C TRP A 155 14.97 -2.32 10.65
N LEU A 156 14.56 -3.58 10.53
CA LEU A 156 14.38 -4.49 11.67
C LEU A 156 15.54 -4.51 12.68
N PRO A 157 16.82 -4.58 12.28
CA PRO A 157 17.94 -4.59 13.22
C PRO A 157 18.09 -3.27 14.01
N GLU A 158 17.67 -2.16 13.42
CA GLU A 158 17.81 -0.80 13.97
C GLU A 158 16.52 -0.28 14.62
N MET A 159 15.46 -1.11 14.63
CA MET A 159 14.15 -0.74 15.15
C MET A 159 14.21 -0.46 16.66
N ASP A 160 13.60 0.65 17.08
CA ASP A 160 13.46 0.98 18.50
C ASP A 160 12.47 0.06 19.22
N ASP A 161 12.49 0.09 20.56
CA ASP A 161 11.70 -0.83 21.38
C ASP A 161 10.19 -0.69 21.18
N ASN A 162 9.69 0.52 20.92
CA ASN A 162 8.25 0.75 20.70
C ASN A 162 7.77 0.01 19.45
N TRP A 163 8.55 0.06 18.37
CA TRP A 163 8.24 -0.67 17.14
C TRP A 163 8.49 -2.16 17.25
N ARG A 164 9.49 -2.59 18.05
CA ARG A 164 9.68 -4.01 18.37
C ARG A 164 8.47 -4.61 19.07
N LEU A 165 7.80 -3.85 19.96
CA LEU A 165 6.54 -4.27 20.60
C LEU A 165 5.43 -4.46 19.54
N ILE A 166 5.30 -3.58 18.56
CA ILE A 166 4.35 -3.77 17.44
C ILE A 166 4.68 -5.04 16.64
N MET A 167 5.96 -5.26 16.35
CA MET A 167 6.39 -6.45 15.62
C MET A 167 6.18 -7.75 16.41
N ALA A 168 6.20 -7.70 17.73
CA ALA A 168 5.96 -8.84 18.61
C ALA A 168 4.48 -9.20 18.82
N LEU A 169 3.53 -8.35 18.41
CA LEU A 169 2.09 -8.62 18.54
C LEU A 169 1.71 -9.97 17.91
N THR A 170 0.80 -10.66 18.59
CA THR A 170 0.25 -11.96 18.16
C THR A 170 -1.21 -11.81 17.72
N ILE A 171 -1.75 -12.81 17.03
CA ILE A 171 -3.15 -12.80 16.60
C ILE A 171 -4.12 -12.70 17.78
N ASN A 172 -3.81 -13.36 18.90
CA ASN A 172 -4.65 -13.35 20.11
C ASN A 172 -4.81 -11.94 20.74
N GLU A 173 -3.90 -11.01 20.45
CA GLU A 173 -3.99 -9.62 20.92
C GLU A 173 -4.79 -8.75 19.93
N ILE A 174 -4.85 -9.17 18.67
CA ILE A 174 -5.57 -8.45 17.62
C ILE A 174 -7.08 -8.74 17.68
N ASP A 175 -7.47 -9.97 17.89
CA ASP A 175 -8.88 -10.39 18.00
C ASP A 175 -9.42 -10.08 19.40
#